data_439d20cd4c373516cf48f3cb71afd02b
#
_entry.id   439d20cd4c373516cf48f3cb71afd02b
#
_cell.length_a   1.000
_cell.length_b   1.000
_cell.length_c   1.000
_cell.angle_alpha   90.00
_cell.angle_beta   90.00
_cell.angle_gamma   90.00
#
_symmetry.space_group_name_H-M   'P 1'
#
loop_
_entity.id
_entity.type
_entity.pdbx_description
1 polymer ?
#
loop_
_entity_poly.entity_id
_entity_poly.type
_entity_poly.pdbx_seq_one_letter_code
_entity_poly.pdbx_strand_id
1 'polypeptide(L)'
;YVCGHNIIAHDLQYMNEHIAAAIPNYIAIDTLCLSPLLFPMRPYHALVKDDKLQSDSVNNPLNDSVKAKELFDDEISAYRRLPRKLQQIFCSLLGNTKQFYGFFHYLNEVPLLDPERAIRDYFHGKICTSADIALLIRKVPIELAYTLALINTNDRHSVTPAWVLRNYPRINNVIRLLRSTPCEDGCEYCSRKLDVRARLKDIFGFNSFRTYNGEPLQENAARAAVQGKSLLAIFPTGGGKSITFQLPALIAGETARGLTVVISPLQSLMKDQVDALLAKGIPAAAINSSLAGEEYRQVMND
;
A
#
# COMPACT_ATOMS: atom_id res chain seq x y z
N TYR A 1 12.36 -13.31 25.51
CA TYR A 1 11.42 -12.65 24.62
C TYR A 1 10.01 -13.14 24.90
N VAL A 2 9.04 -12.24 24.70
CA VAL A 2 7.61 -12.57 24.75
C VAL A 2 6.99 -12.16 23.42
N CYS A 3 6.37 -13.10 22.74
CA CYS A 3 5.77 -12.87 21.43
C CYS A 3 4.24 -13.00 21.51
N GLY A 4 3.54 -12.10 20.83
CA GLY A 4 2.08 -12.13 20.72
C GLY A 4 1.57 -11.29 19.56
N HIS A 5 0.30 -11.49 19.22
CA HIS A 5 -0.35 -10.73 18.16
C HIS A 5 -1.09 -9.52 18.73
N ASN A 6 -0.66 -8.32 18.38
CA ASN A 6 -1.11 -7.06 18.99
C ASN A 6 -0.72 -6.91 20.48
N ILE A 7 0.31 -7.63 20.91
CA ILE A 7 0.71 -7.70 22.31
C ILE A 7 1.09 -6.31 22.87
N ILE A 8 1.81 -5.49 22.10
CA ILE A 8 2.29 -4.18 22.55
C ILE A 8 1.14 -3.18 22.76
N ALA A 9 0.13 -3.22 21.91
CA ALA A 9 -0.99 -2.27 21.99
C ALA A 9 -2.16 -2.79 22.83
N HIS A 10 -2.24 -4.08 23.12
CA HIS A 10 -3.36 -4.68 23.85
C HIS A 10 -2.90 -5.43 25.12
N ASP A 11 -2.27 -6.58 25.00
CA ASP A 11 -2.07 -7.51 26.12
C ASP A 11 -1.18 -6.91 27.24
N LEU A 12 -0.13 -6.19 26.85
CA LEU A 12 0.78 -5.55 27.80
C LEU A 12 0.13 -4.44 28.62
N GLN A 13 -1.01 -3.91 28.21
CA GLN A 13 -1.77 -2.95 29.03
C GLN A 13 -2.37 -3.61 30.28
N TYR A 14 -2.67 -4.92 30.22
CA TYR A 14 -3.35 -5.64 31.28
C TYR A 14 -2.44 -6.67 31.97
N MET A 15 -1.46 -7.21 31.28
CA MET A 15 -0.66 -8.35 31.75
C MET A 15 0.81 -8.01 32.02
N ASN A 16 1.23 -6.74 31.87
CA ASN A 16 2.64 -6.35 31.98
C ASN A 16 3.30 -6.81 33.29
N GLU A 17 2.63 -6.62 34.42
CA GLU A 17 3.15 -7.00 35.75
C GLU A 17 3.31 -8.51 35.87
N HIS A 18 2.34 -9.29 35.40
CA HIS A 18 2.38 -10.77 35.43
C HIS A 18 3.50 -11.30 34.54
N ILE A 19 3.67 -10.72 33.35
CA ILE A 19 4.71 -11.11 32.40
C ILE A 19 6.10 -10.75 32.99
N ALA A 20 6.27 -9.55 33.54
CA ALA A 20 7.53 -9.11 34.15
C ALA A 20 7.91 -9.96 35.39
N ALA A 21 6.93 -10.43 36.16
CA ALA A 21 7.16 -11.35 37.28
C ALA A 21 7.64 -12.74 36.82
N ALA A 22 7.09 -13.23 35.70
CA ALA A 22 7.45 -14.52 35.14
C ALA A 22 8.76 -14.49 34.33
N ILE A 23 8.99 -13.40 33.57
CA ILE A 23 10.15 -13.19 32.69
C ILE A 23 10.72 -11.80 32.93
N PRO A 24 11.61 -11.64 33.92
CA PRO A 24 12.24 -10.33 34.18
C PRO A 24 12.97 -9.80 32.97
N ASN A 25 12.83 -8.49 32.72
CA ASN A 25 13.48 -7.81 31.58
C ASN A 25 13.11 -8.39 30.19
N TYR A 26 11.90 -8.86 30.04
CA TYR A 26 11.44 -9.38 28.76
C TYR A 26 11.45 -8.32 27.66
N ILE A 27 11.64 -8.79 26.43
CA ILE A 27 11.56 -7.97 25.22
C ILE A 27 10.35 -8.48 24.43
N ALA A 28 9.41 -7.57 24.12
CA ALA A 28 8.19 -7.92 23.40
C ALA A 28 8.40 -7.94 21.88
N ILE A 29 7.75 -8.90 21.21
CA ILE A 29 7.69 -9.02 19.76
C ILE A 29 6.21 -9.06 19.36
N ASP A 30 5.81 -8.15 18.46
CA ASP A 30 4.42 -7.99 18.04
C ASP A 30 4.25 -8.42 16.58
N THR A 31 3.62 -9.58 16.38
CA THR A 31 3.39 -10.14 15.04
C THR A 31 2.41 -9.34 14.22
N LEU A 32 1.46 -8.58 14.82
CA LEU A 32 0.56 -7.73 14.06
C LEU A 32 1.30 -6.57 13.37
N CYS A 33 2.32 -6.02 14.02
CA CYS A 33 3.15 -4.98 13.41
C CYS A 33 4.07 -5.55 12.30
N LEU A 34 4.57 -6.76 12.47
CA LEU A 34 5.45 -7.43 11.50
C LEU A 34 4.70 -7.89 10.25
N SER A 35 3.46 -8.35 10.40
CA SER A 35 2.70 -8.98 9.33
C SER A 35 2.53 -8.07 8.08
N PRO A 36 2.17 -6.77 8.17
CA PRO A 36 2.09 -5.90 6.98
C PRO A 36 3.45 -5.61 6.34
N LEU A 37 4.53 -5.65 7.11
CA LEU A 37 5.88 -5.46 6.61
C LEU A 37 6.36 -6.64 5.76
N LEU A 38 6.03 -7.85 6.20
CA LEU A 38 6.56 -9.11 5.65
C LEU A 38 5.59 -9.77 4.66
N PHE A 39 4.29 -9.49 4.80
CA PHE A 39 3.22 -9.95 3.91
C PHE A 39 2.40 -8.78 3.34
N PRO A 40 3.03 -7.79 2.69
CA PRO A 40 2.37 -6.55 2.27
C PRO A 40 1.26 -6.76 1.23
N MET A 41 1.15 -7.95 0.63
CA MET A 41 0.09 -8.30 -0.32
C MET A 41 -1.19 -8.80 0.36
N ARG A 42 -1.14 -9.13 1.65
CA ARG A 42 -2.33 -9.58 2.38
C ARG A 42 -3.20 -8.37 2.74
N PRO A 43 -4.51 -8.38 2.43
CA PRO A 43 -5.40 -7.28 2.78
C PRO A 43 -5.72 -7.22 4.27
N TYR A 44 -5.63 -8.38 4.96
CA TYR A 44 -5.94 -8.53 6.38
C TYR A 44 -4.76 -9.15 7.12
N HIS A 45 -4.53 -8.66 8.34
CA HIS A 45 -3.42 -9.07 9.20
C HIS A 45 -3.88 -9.56 10.58
N ALA A 46 -5.20 -9.71 10.81
CA ALA A 46 -5.71 -10.36 12.01
C ALA A 46 -5.38 -11.86 11.99
N LEU A 47 -5.19 -12.47 13.16
CA LEU A 47 -5.12 -13.93 13.29
C LEU A 47 -6.40 -14.54 12.70
N VAL A 48 -6.24 -15.46 11.75
CA VAL A 48 -7.37 -16.19 11.19
C VAL A 48 -7.92 -17.11 12.27
N LYS A 49 -9.14 -16.85 12.73
CA LYS A 49 -9.88 -17.73 13.61
C LYS A 49 -10.59 -18.75 12.73
N ASP A 50 -9.92 -19.89 12.45
CA ASP A 50 -10.60 -21.02 11.84
C ASP A 50 -11.69 -21.51 12.80
N ASP A 51 -12.88 -21.84 12.28
CA ASP A 51 -14.00 -22.46 12.99
C ASP A 51 -14.88 -21.61 13.91
N LYS A 52 -15.31 -20.44 13.46
CA LYS A 52 -16.50 -19.82 14.08
C LYS A 52 -17.82 -20.61 13.86
N LEU A 53 -17.78 -21.66 13.03
CA LEU A 53 -18.98 -22.41 12.61
C LEU A 53 -19.09 -23.85 13.14
N GLN A 54 -18.09 -24.41 13.84
CA GLN A 54 -18.09 -25.83 14.18
C GLN A 54 -17.80 -26.23 15.64
N SER A 55 -17.45 -25.32 16.55
CA SER A 55 -17.26 -25.72 17.94
C SER A 55 -17.63 -24.65 18.95
N ASP A 56 -18.28 -25.08 20.04
CA ASP A 56 -18.57 -24.29 21.25
C ASP A 56 -17.30 -23.86 22.04
N SER A 57 -16.10 -24.10 21.51
CA SER A 57 -14.83 -23.66 22.09
C SER A 57 -14.49 -22.23 21.65
N VAL A 58 -15.37 -21.29 21.98
CA VAL A 58 -15.19 -19.86 21.74
C VAL A 58 -14.06 -19.36 22.66
N ASN A 59 -13.00 -18.79 22.06
CA ASN A 59 -11.89 -18.09 22.72
C ASN A 59 -11.01 -18.95 23.65
N ASN A 60 -10.31 -19.96 23.10
CA ASN A 60 -9.24 -20.63 23.84
C ASN A 60 -7.93 -19.80 23.68
N PRO A 61 -7.42 -19.15 24.75
CA PRO A 61 -6.19 -18.35 24.70
C PRO A 61 -4.95 -19.17 24.28
N LEU A 62 -4.96 -20.49 24.54
CA LEU A 62 -3.88 -21.37 24.12
C LEU A 62 -3.81 -21.50 22.58
N ASN A 63 -4.95 -21.61 21.92
CA ASN A 63 -5.00 -21.69 20.45
C ASN A 63 -4.51 -20.37 19.82
N ASP A 64 -4.89 -19.23 20.38
CA ASP A 64 -4.42 -17.92 19.89
C ASP A 64 -2.90 -17.78 20.09
N SER A 65 -2.35 -18.30 21.19
CA SER A 65 -0.90 -18.31 21.44
C SER A 65 -0.14 -19.22 20.47
N VAL A 66 -0.69 -20.41 20.16
CA VAL A 66 -0.10 -21.33 19.16
C VAL A 66 -0.09 -20.67 17.77
N LYS A 67 -1.22 -20.08 17.35
CA LYS A 67 -1.31 -19.36 16.07
C LYS A 67 -0.38 -18.16 15.99
N ALA A 68 -0.21 -17.40 17.08
CA ALA A 68 0.74 -16.30 17.12
C ALA A 68 2.19 -16.80 16.97
N LYS A 69 2.52 -17.96 17.55
CA LYS A 69 3.84 -18.61 17.37
C LYS A 69 4.05 -19.03 15.93
N GLU A 70 3.08 -19.74 15.34
CA GLU A 70 3.16 -20.17 13.93
C GLU A 70 3.34 -18.98 12.99
N LEU A 71 2.56 -17.89 13.19
CA LEU A 71 2.72 -16.67 12.44
C LEU A 71 4.13 -16.06 12.60
N PHE A 72 4.68 -16.08 13.81
CA PHE A 72 6.03 -15.58 14.05
C PHE A 72 7.10 -16.40 13.32
N ASP A 73 6.98 -17.73 13.30
CA ASP A 73 7.88 -18.62 12.55
C ASP A 73 7.80 -18.32 11.03
N ASP A 74 6.58 -18.07 10.51
CA ASP A 74 6.36 -17.66 9.13
C ASP A 74 6.98 -16.29 8.84
N GLU A 75 6.86 -15.33 9.76
CA GLU A 75 7.44 -13.98 9.66
C GLU A 75 8.98 -14.03 9.63
N ILE A 76 9.60 -14.81 10.50
CA ILE A 76 11.05 -15.05 10.45
C ILE A 76 11.44 -15.61 9.08
N SER A 77 10.71 -16.63 8.61
CA SER A 77 10.97 -17.27 7.32
C SER A 77 10.79 -16.30 6.16
N ALA A 78 9.76 -15.45 6.19
CA ALA A 78 9.52 -14.42 5.20
C ALA A 78 10.64 -13.36 5.21
N TYR A 79 11.04 -12.89 6.39
CA TYR A 79 12.13 -11.93 6.55
C TYR A 79 13.45 -12.47 5.98
N ARG A 80 13.81 -13.71 6.30
CA ARG A 80 15.05 -14.35 5.81
C ARG A 80 15.06 -14.55 4.28
N ARG A 81 13.88 -14.64 3.63
CA ARG A 81 13.77 -14.70 2.17
C ARG A 81 13.92 -13.33 1.48
N LEU A 82 13.81 -12.23 2.20
CA LEU A 82 14.07 -10.92 1.62
C LEU A 82 15.55 -10.77 1.21
N PRO A 83 15.84 -10.00 0.16
CA PRO A 83 17.22 -9.62 -0.17
C PRO A 83 17.92 -8.98 1.01
N ARG A 84 19.19 -9.34 1.27
CA ARG A 84 19.95 -8.88 2.45
C ARG A 84 19.94 -7.36 2.60
N LYS A 85 20.05 -6.61 1.48
CA LYS A 85 19.98 -5.15 1.48
C LYS A 85 18.67 -4.62 2.04
N LEU A 86 17.55 -5.27 1.68
CA LEU A 86 16.22 -4.87 2.17
C LEU A 86 16.03 -5.20 3.65
N GLN A 87 16.52 -6.35 4.12
CA GLN A 87 16.54 -6.70 5.54
C GLN A 87 17.26 -5.61 6.36
N GLN A 88 18.46 -5.19 5.90
CA GLN A 88 19.22 -4.14 6.55
C GLN A 88 18.55 -2.76 6.50
N ILE A 89 17.87 -2.42 5.40
CA ILE A 89 17.07 -1.19 5.31
C ILE A 89 15.96 -1.22 6.37
N PHE A 90 15.20 -2.31 6.48
CA PHE A 90 14.15 -2.43 7.49
C PHE A 90 14.69 -2.38 8.92
N CYS A 91 15.80 -3.05 9.20
CA CYS A 91 16.48 -2.95 10.49
C CYS A 91 16.87 -1.49 10.83
N SER A 92 17.42 -0.76 9.85
CA SER A 92 17.84 0.63 10.04
C SER A 92 16.67 1.59 10.30
N LEU A 93 15.52 1.35 9.67
CA LEU A 93 14.33 2.17 9.87
C LEU A 93 13.59 1.84 11.16
N LEU A 94 13.54 0.57 11.54
CA LEU A 94 12.60 0.05 12.54
C LEU A 94 13.27 -0.47 13.83
N GLY A 95 14.55 -0.84 13.78
CA GLY A 95 15.25 -1.50 14.89
C GLY A 95 15.29 -0.72 16.20
N ASN A 96 15.11 0.61 16.16
CA ASN A 96 15.04 1.47 17.35
C ASN A 96 13.58 1.89 17.69
N THR A 97 12.59 1.36 17.01
CA THR A 97 11.19 1.67 17.30
C THR A 97 10.59 0.66 18.26
N LYS A 98 9.73 1.11 19.18
CA LYS A 98 9.10 0.26 20.21
C LYS A 98 8.45 -0.99 19.62
N GLN A 99 7.80 -0.85 18.47
CA GLN A 99 7.01 -1.91 17.84
C GLN A 99 7.88 -3.02 17.21
N PHE A 100 9.11 -2.70 16.80
CA PHE A 100 9.94 -3.60 16.01
C PHE A 100 11.28 -3.96 16.66
N TYR A 101 11.68 -3.22 17.69
CA TYR A 101 12.95 -3.45 18.40
C TYR A 101 13.13 -4.92 18.78
N GLY A 102 12.12 -5.54 19.37
CA GLY A 102 12.21 -6.94 19.82
C GLY A 102 12.51 -7.92 18.70
N PHE A 103 11.93 -7.72 17.52
CA PHE A 103 12.16 -8.59 16.37
C PHE A 103 13.60 -8.49 15.84
N PHE A 104 14.09 -7.27 15.61
CA PHE A 104 15.45 -7.08 15.09
C PHE A 104 16.51 -7.47 16.10
N HIS A 105 16.25 -7.24 17.39
CA HIS A 105 17.11 -7.68 18.49
C HIS A 105 17.16 -9.22 18.58
N TYR A 106 16.01 -9.89 18.44
CA TYR A 106 15.94 -11.36 18.41
C TYR A 106 16.76 -11.97 17.27
N LEU A 107 16.77 -11.32 16.11
CA LEU A 107 17.50 -11.77 14.93
C LEU A 107 18.99 -11.32 14.94
N ASN A 108 19.44 -10.56 15.94
CA ASN A 108 20.78 -9.96 16.03
C ASN A 108 21.11 -9.14 14.77
N GLU A 109 20.12 -8.40 14.23
CA GLU A 109 20.32 -7.57 13.05
C GLU A 109 21.04 -6.27 13.40
N VAL A 110 21.90 -5.81 12.47
CA VAL A 110 22.69 -4.58 12.63
C VAL A 110 22.23 -3.55 11.60
N PRO A 111 21.91 -2.32 12.02
CA PRO A 111 21.50 -1.25 11.11
C PRO A 111 22.66 -0.79 10.22
N LEU A 112 22.33 -0.22 9.06
CA LEU A 112 23.28 0.41 8.14
C LEU A 112 23.75 1.76 8.69
N LEU A 113 24.97 2.15 8.35
CA LEU A 113 25.51 3.48 8.64
C LEU A 113 24.82 4.56 7.80
N ASP A 114 24.46 4.25 6.55
CA ASP A 114 23.81 5.15 5.61
C ASP A 114 22.56 4.50 5.01
N PRO A 115 21.43 4.51 5.74
CA PRO A 115 20.18 3.94 5.25
C PRO A 115 19.56 4.75 4.09
N GLU A 116 19.80 6.06 4.00
CA GLU A 116 19.31 6.89 2.90
C GLU A 116 19.88 6.42 1.57
N ARG A 117 21.19 6.33 1.48
CA ARG A 117 21.87 5.84 0.28
C ARG A 117 21.41 4.42 -0.07
N ALA A 118 21.28 3.55 0.92
CA ALA A 118 20.82 2.18 0.69
C ALA A 118 19.42 2.11 0.09
N ILE A 119 18.49 2.98 0.54
CA ILE A 119 17.13 3.09 0.01
C ILE A 119 17.17 3.62 -1.44
N ARG A 120 17.93 4.70 -1.70
CA ARG A 120 18.05 5.27 -3.05
C ARG A 120 18.60 4.25 -4.05
N ASP A 121 19.64 3.51 -3.67
CA ASP A 121 20.24 2.49 -4.52
C ASP A 121 19.30 1.31 -4.78
N TYR A 122 18.66 0.78 -3.72
CA TYR A 122 17.80 -0.40 -3.84
C TYR A 122 16.50 -0.12 -4.60
N PHE A 123 15.94 1.07 -4.40
CA PHE A 123 14.69 1.50 -5.05
C PHE A 123 14.92 2.41 -6.26
N HIS A 124 16.14 2.42 -6.82
CA HIS A 124 16.43 3.17 -8.04
C HIS A 124 15.42 2.84 -9.16
N GLY A 125 14.90 3.87 -9.83
CA GLY A 125 13.87 3.73 -10.87
C GLY A 125 12.49 3.27 -10.37
N LYS A 126 12.31 3.04 -9.05
CA LYS A 126 11.02 2.70 -8.42
C LYS A 126 10.41 3.85 -7.62
N ILE A 127 11.21 4.85 -7.26
CA ILE A 127 10.83 6.05 -6.51
C ILE A 127 11.42 7.31 -7.15
N CYS A 128 10.83 8.46 -6.85
CA CYS A 128 11.34 9.75 -7.29
C CYS A 128 12.70 10.05 -6.64
N THR A 129 13.69 10.48 -7.44
CA THR A 129 15.05 10.80 -6.94
C THR A 129 15.06 12.08 -6.10
N SER A 130 14.12 13.01 -6.33
CA SER A 130 14.01 14.27 -5.59
C SER A 130 13.23 14.14 -4.27
N ALA A 131 12.78 12.91 -3.90
CA ALA A 131 12.14 12.69 -2.61
C ALA A 131 13.12 12.87 -1.44
N ASP A 132 12.71 13.59 -0.40
CA ASP A 132 13.53 13.80 0.81
C ASP A 132 13.48 12.57 1.73
N ILE A 133 14.28 11.57 1.37
CA ILE A 133 14.39 10.31 2.11
C ILE A 133 14.92 10.55 3.53
N ALA A 134 15.86 11.47 3.71
CA ALA A 134 16.43 11.78 5.03
C ALA A 134 15.35 12.30 6.00
N LEU A 135 14.47 13.17 5.51
CA LEU A 135 13.34 13.67 6.30
C LEU A 135 12.35 12.54 6.65
N LEU A 136 12.05 11.65 5.69
CA LEU A 136 11.14 10.52 5.91
C LEU A 136 11.71 9.55 6.95
N ILE A 137 13.01 9.23 6.90
CA ILE A 137 13.69 8.39 7.91
C ILE A 137 13.53 8.98 9.31
N ARG A 138 13.72 10.29 9.45
CA ARG A 138 13.66 10.95 10.76
C ARG A 138 12.24 11.11 11.32
N LYS A 139 11.25 11.37 10.45
CA LYS A 139 9.91 11.78 10.87
C LYS A 139 8.88 10.66 10.85
N VAL A 140 9.01 9.72 9.95
CA VAL A 140 8.02 8.67 9.67
C VAL A 140 8.65 7.34 9.25
N PRO A 141 9.60 6.80 10.04
CA PRO A 141 10.36 5.60 9.65
C PRO A 141 9.47 4.36 9.49
N ILE A 142 8.41 4.23 10.27
CA ILE A 142 7.48 3.08 10.20
C ILE A 142 6.65 3.15 8.92
N GLU A 143 6.05 4.31 8.64
CA GLU A 143 5.28 4.54 7.42
C GLU A 143 6.18 4.39 6.17
N LEU A 144 7.44 4.84 6.26
CA LEU A 144 8.42 4.62 5.19
C LEU A 144 8.69 3.14 4.98
N ALA A 145 8.95 2.37 6.03
CA ALA A 145 9.22 0.94 5.92
C ALA A 145 8.05 0.16 5.30
N TYR A 146 6.81 0.40 5.75
CA TYR A 146 5.62 -0.20 5.13
C TYR A 146 5.45 0.22 3.66
N THR A 147 5.70 1.49 3.34
CA THR A 147 5.67 1.96 1.96
C THR A 147 6.70 1.23 1.09
N LEU A 148 7.94 1.09 1.58
CA LEU A 148 8.99 0.37 0.86
C LEU A 148 8.67 -1.12 0.69
N ALA A 149 8.03 -1.75 1.70
CA ALA A 149 7.54 -3.12 1.59
C ALA A 149 6.49 -3.26 0.47
N LEU A 150 5.51 -2.34 0.42
CA LEU A 150 4.49 -2.29 -0.65
C LEU A 150 5.12 -2.07 -2.03
N ILE A 151 6.09 -1.15 -2.16
CA ILE A 151 6.77 -0.87 -3.42
C ILE A 151 7.59 -2.08 -3.91
N ASN A 152 8.13 -2.86 -2.98
CA ASN A 152 8.95 -4.03 -3.31
C ASN A 152 8.13 -5.21 -3.83
N THR A 153 6.81 -5.23 -3.68
CA THR A 153 5.96 -6.29 -4.24
C THR A 153 5.77 -6.13 -5.74
N ASN A 154 5.57 -7.24 -6.45
CA ASN A 154 5.23 -7.24 -7.88
C ASN A 154 3.72 -7.21 -8.13
N ASP A 155 2.91 -7.27 -7.09
CA ASP A 155 1.47 -7.25 -7.22
C ASP A 155 0.98 -5.83 -7.53
N ARG A 156 0.18 -5.72 -8.60
CA ARG A 156 -0.40 -4.45 -9.06
C ARG A 156 -1.79 -4.18 -8.47
N HIS A 157 -2.40 -5.17 -7.86
CA HIS A 157 -3.80 -5.12 -7.40
C HIS A 157 -3.94 -4.94 -5.88
N SER A 158 -2.87 -5.17 -5.10
CA SER A 158 -2.95 -4.99 -3.66
C SER A 158 -3.04 -3.52 -3.27
N VAL A 159 -3.97 -3.20 -2.39
CA VAL A 159 -4.12 -1.88 -1.76
C VAL A 159 -3.40 -1.86 -0.42
N THR A 160 -3.14 -0.65 0.10
CA THR A 160 -2.59 -0.53 1.47
C THR A 160 -3.58 -1.13 2.47
N PRO A 161 -3.16 -2.08 3.33
CA PRO A 161 -4.05 -2.74 4.27
C PRO A 161 -4.78 -1.76 5.18
N ALA A 162 -6.06 -2.00 5.43
CA ALA A 162 -6.90 -1.11 6.24
C ALA A 162 -6.36 -0.90 7.66
N TRP A 163 -5.73 -1.93 8.25
CA TRP A 163 -5.08 -1.81 9.55
C TRP A 163 -3.92 -0.81 9.52
N VAL A 164 -3.10 -0.84 8.46
CA VAL A 164 -1.98 0.09 8.29
C VAL A 164 -2.50 1.52 8.11
N LEU A 165 -3.51 1.73 7.27
CA LEU A 165 -4.13 3.05 7.07
C LEU A 165 -4.70 3.64 8.36
N ARG A 166 -5.30 2.82 9.20
CA ARG A 166 -5.89 3.25 10.49
C ARG A 166 -4.81 3.63 11.52
N ASN A 167 -3.75 2.83 11.62
CA ASN A 167 -2.72 3.01 12.65
C ASN A 167 -1.58 3.94 12.20
N TYR A 168 -1.33 4.03 10.90
CA TYR A 168 -0.26 4.83 10.29
C TYR A 168 -0.79 5.67 9.12
N PRO A 169 -1.72 6.62 9.35
CA PRO A 169 -2.43 7.33 8.28
C PRO A 169 -1.51 8.17 7.38
N ARG A 170 -0.31 8.53 7.85
CA ARG A 170 0.69 9.25 7.06
C ARG A 170 1.29 8.43 5.92
N ILE A 171 1.04 7.11 5.86
CA ILE A 171 1.54 6.24 4.78
C ILE A 171 1.12 6.75 3.40
N ASN A 172 -0.11 7.28 3.26
CA ASN A 172 -0.58 7.84 2.00
C ASN A 172 0.27 9.04 1.54
N ASN A 173 0.72 9.88 2.48
CA ASN A 173 1.61 10.99 2.17
C ASN A 173 3.00 10.49 1.77
N VAL A 174 3.53 9.47 2.45
CA VAL A 174 4.83 8.87 2.12
C VAL A 174 4.79 8.26 0.72
N ILE A 175 3.77 7.47 0.38
CA ILE A 175 3.61 6.90 -0.97
C ILE A 175 3.54 8.02 -2.03
N ARG A 176 2.77 9.09 -1.77
CA ARG A 176 2.66 10.21 -2.70
C ARG A 176 3.99 10.92 -2.92
N LEU A 177 4.73 11.22 -1.87
CA LEU A 177 6.04 11.87 -1.95
C LEU A 177 7.05 11.02 -2.73
N LEU A 178 7.03 9.71 -2.53
CA LEU A 178 7.94 8.80 -3.20
C LEU A 178 7.56 8.51 -4.65
N ARG A 179 6.25 8.47 -4.99
CA ARG A 179 5.82 7.84 -6.24
C ARG A 179 4.74 8.56 -7.03
N SER A 180 4.01 9.50 -6.46
CA SER A 180 2.83 10.09 -7.13
C SER A 180 2.90 11.60 -7.29
N THR A 181 3.96 12.24 -6.79
CA THR A 181 4.18 13.68 -6.98
C THR A 181 5.31 13.85 -8.00
N PRO A 182 5.02 14.35 -9.22
CA PRO A 182 6.06 14.62 -10.21
C PRO A 182 7.07 15.65 -9.68
N CYS A 183 8.37 15.38 -9.81
CA CYS A 183 9.39 16.35 -9.48
C CYS A 183 9.58 17.35 -10.62
N GLU A 184 10.11 18.53 -10.29
CA GLU A 184 10.38 19.60 -11.26
C GLU A 184 11.46 19.21 -12.26
N ASP A 185 12.48 18.46 -11.80
CA ASP A 185 13.62 18.03 -12.61
C ASP A 185 13.27 16.92 -13.61
N GLY A 186 12.07 16.34 -13.54
CA GLY A 186 11.65 15.28 -14.45
C GLY A 186 12.53 14.03 -14.40
N CYS A 187 12.84 13.51 -13.21
CA CYS A 187 13.70 12.35 -13.05
C CYS A 187 13.15 11.13 -13.83
N GLU A 188 14.01 10.12 -14.06
CA GLU A 188 13.67 8.91 -14.84
C GLU A 188 12.36 8.25 -14.38
N TYR A 189 12.14 8.11 -13.05
CA TYR A 189 10.91 7.56 -12.51
C TYR A 189 9.70 8.42 -12.89
N CYS A 190 9.76 9.74 -12.64
CA CYS A 190 8.63 10.65 -12.91
C CYS A 190 8.32 10.75 -14.40
N SER A 191 9.33 10.86 -15.26
CA SER A 191 9.16 10.92 -16.72
C SER A 191 8.52 9.65 -17.27
N ARG A 192 8.85 8.48 -16.71
CA ARG A 192 8.31 7.20 -17.17
C ARG A 192 6.92 6.89 -16.58
N LYS A 193 6.68 7.21 -15.29
CA LYS A 193 5.50 6.75 -14.55
C LYS A 193 4.42 7.81 -14.36
N LEU A 194 4.77 9.09 -14.35
CA LEU A 194 3.87 10.19 -14.04
C LEU A 194 3.64 11.15 -15.23
N ASP A 195 4.41 11.04 -16.30
CA ASP A 195 4.16 11.85 -17.51
C ASP A 195 2.88 11.39 -18.21
N VAL A 196 1.89 12.26 -18.26
CA VAL A 196 0.55 11.93 -18.77
C VAL A 196 0.56 11.62 -20.28
N ARG A 197 1.49 12.20 -21.06
CA ARG A 197 1.59 11.93 -22.52
C ARG A 197 2.18 10.55 -22.79
N ALA A 198 3.28 10.23 -22.11
CA ALA A 198 3.89 8.92 -22.21
C ALA A 198 2.89 7.84 -21.76
N ARG A 199 2.22 8.03 -20.64
CA ARG A 199 1.23 7.09 -20.11
C ARG A 199 -0.03 6.96 -20.97
N LEU A 200 -0.47 8.05 -21.62
CA LEU A 200 -1.58 7.99 -22.56
C LEU A 200 -1.29 7.05 -23.72
N LYS A 201 -0.07 7.15 -24.27
CA LYS A 201 0.40 6.27 -25.34
C LYS A 201 0.53 4.83 -24.87
N ASP A 202 1.16 4.60 -23.73
CA ASP A 202 1.42 3.25 -23.21
C ASP A 202 0.14 2.48 -22.87
N ILE A 203 -0.84 3.16 -22.26
CA ILE A 203 -2.05 2.52 -21.71
C ILE A 203 -3.16 2.46 -22.78
N PHE A 204 -3.38 3.56 -23.49
CA PHE A 204 -4.52 3.70 -24.41
C PHE A 204 -4.14 3.65 -25.89
N GLY A 205 -2.85 3.71 -26.22
CA GLY A 205 -2.36 3.74 -27.59
C GLY A 205 -2.57 5.08 -28.33
N PHE A 206 -2.97 6.14 -27.60
CA PHE A 206 -3.18 7.46 -28.18
C PHE A 206 -1.90 8.28 -28.22
N ASN A 207 -1.59 8.88 -29.38
CA ASN A 207 -0.37 9.67 -29.54
C ASN A 207 -0.49 11.08 -28.94
N SER A 208 -1.71 11.62 -28.76
CA SER A 208 -1.95 12.95 -28.21
C SER A 208 -3.30 13.05 -27.55
N PHE A 209 -3.42 14.00 -26.62
CA PHE A 209 -4.71 14.44 -26.08
C PHE A 209 -5.47 15.27 -27.12
N ARG A 210 -6.79 15.35 -26.97
CA ARG A 210 -7.62 16.27 -27.78
C ARG A 210 -7.45 17.71 -27.29
N THR A 211 -7.47 18.64 -28.24
CA THR A 211 -7.52 20.09 -27.96
C THR A 211 -8.92 20.62 -28.24
N TYR A 212 -9.29 21.69 -27.56
CA TYR A 212 -10.55 22.39 -27.72
C TYR A 212 -10.28 23.86 -27.99
N ASN A 213 -10.67 24.36 -29.17
CA ASN A 213 -10.34 25.71 -29.62
C ASN A 213 -8.85 26.06 -29.52
N GLY A 214 -7.98 25.07 -29.80
CA GLY A 214 -6.52 25.21 -29.66
C GLY A 214 -5.97 24.94 -28.23
N GLU A 215 -6.83 24.88 -27.21
CA GLU A 215 -6.42 24.73 -25.81
C GLU A 215 -6.27 23.23 -25.42
N PRO A 216 -5.21 22.85 -24.71
CA PRO A 216 -4.95 21.46 -24.30
C PRO A 216 -5.74 21.06 -23.02
N LEU A 217 -7.04 21.35 -22.99
CA LEU A 217 -7.86 21.20 -21.78
C LEU A 217 -7.90 19.77 -21.26
N GLN A 218 -7.94 18.76 -22.15
CA GLN A 218 -7.96 17.36 -21.75
C GLN A 218 -6.65 16.95 -21.06
N GLU A 219 -5.51 17.38 -21.62
CA GLU A 219 -4.19 17.13 -21.00
C GLU A 219 -4.04 17.86 -19.66
N ASN A 220 -4.45 19.13 -19.61
CA ASN A 220 -4.38 19.93 -18.40
C ASN A 220 -5.20 19.29 -17.27
N ALA A 221 -6.39 18.78 -17.58
CA ALA A 221 -7.23 18.06 -16.61
C ALA A 221 -6.54 16.77 -16.10
N ALA A 222 -6.01 15.94 -17.01
CA ALA A 222 -5.30 14.74 -16.64
C ALA A 222 -4.04 15.03 -15.77
N ARG A 223 -3.28 16.05 -16.14
CA ARG A 223 -2.08 16.50 -15.40
C ARG A 223 -2.42 17.02 -14.02
N ALA A 224 -3.48 17.84 -13.90
CA ALA A 224 -3.95 18.34 -12.61
C ALA A 224 -4.39 17.20 -11.67
N ALA A 225 -5.10 16.21 -12.22
CA ALA A 225 -5.52 15.04 -11.46
C ALA A 225 -4.33 14.19 -10.98
N VAL A 226 -3.31 13.94 -11.82
CA VAL A 226 -2.07 13.25 -11.41
C VAL A 226 -1.33 14.02 -10.32
N GLN A 227 -1.37 15.35 -10.34
CA GLN A 227 -0.82 16.22 -9.28
C GLN A 227 -1.66 16.21 -7.99
N GLY A 228 -2.79 15.48 -7.96
CA GLY A 228 -3.69 15.43 -6.81
C GLY A 228 -4.51 16.72 -6.60
N LYS A 229 -4.68 17.53 -7.63
CA LYS A 229 -5.48 18.76 -7.56
C LYS A 229 -6.95 18.43 -7.79
N SER A 230 -7.83 19.07 -7.02
CA SER A 230 -9.27 19.09 -7.30
C SER A 230 -9.54 19.96 -8.53
N LEU A 231 -10.39 19.46 -9.42
CA LEU A 231 -10.73 20.20 -10.65
C LEU A 231 -12.19 19.95 -11.06
N LEU A 232 -12.75 20.91 -11.79
CA LEU A 232 -14.00 20.78 -12.51
C LEU A 232 -13.67 20.79 -14.02
N ALA A 233 -13.98 19.68 -14.71
CA ALA A 233 -13.73 19.55 -16.15
C ALA A 233 -15.05 19.51 -16.93
N ILE A 234 -15.28 20.51 -17.76
CA ILE A 234 -16.48 20.65 -18.59
C ILE A 234 -16.07 20.48 -20.06
N PHE A 235 -16.59 19.46 -20.71
CA PHE A 235 -16.33 19.15 -22.10
C PHE A 235 -17.65 18.88 -22.85
N PRO A 236 -17.72 19.11 -24.16
CA PRO A 236 -18.88 18.76 -24.95
C PRO A 236 -19.16 17.24 -24.93
N THR A 237 -20.35 16.85 -25.31
CA THR A 237 -20.71 15.43 -25.47
C THR A 237 -19.79 14.80 -26.54
N GLY A 238 -19.30 13.57 -26.29
CA GLY A 238 -18.30 12.95 -27.17
C GLY A 238 -16.89 13.51 -27.07
N GLY A 239 -16.66 14.51 -26.18
CA GLY A 239 -15.39 15.19 -25.98
C GLY A 239 -14.30 14.37 -25.31
N GLY A 240 -14.48 13.06 -25.09
CA GLY A 240 -13.43 12.20 -24.48
C GLY A 240 -13.16 12.49 -23.01
N LYS A 241 -14.17 12.87 -22.23
CA LYS A 241 -14.08 13.13 -20.77
C LYS A 241 -13.47 11.96 -20.00
N SER A 242 -13.74 10.71 -20.40
CA SER A 242 -13.33 9.51 -19.68
C SER A 242 -11.80 9.44 -19.49
N ILE A 243 -11.01 9.87 -20.47
CA ILE A 243 -9.55 9.86 -20.39
C ILE A 243 -9.04 10.73 -19.23
N THR A 244 -9.73 11.84 -18.88
CA THR A 244 -9.29 12.79 -17.87
C THR A 244 -9.36 12.24 -16.43
N PHE A 245 -10.11 11.16 -16.20
CA PHE A 245 -10.14 10.47 -14.92
C PHE A 245 -9.61 9.02 -15.02
N GLN A 246 -9.80 8.31 -16.14
CA GLN A 246 -9.30 6.95 -16.29
C GLN A 246 -7.77 6.90 -16.30
N LEU A 247 -7.10 7.77 -17.05
CA LEU A 247 -5.64 7.81 -17.08
C LEU A 247 -5.01 8.13 -15.72
N PRO A 248 -5.43 9.19 -15.00
CA PRO A 248 -4.94 9.43 -13.63
C PRO A 248 -5.27 8.29 -12.65
N ALA A 249 -6.43 7.66 -12.77
CA ALA A 249 -6.80 6.51 -11.95
C ALA A 249 -5.82 5.34 -12.11
N LEU A 250 -5.48 5.00 -13.36
CA LEU A 250 -4.54 3.92 -13.66
C LEU A 250 -3.11 4.26 -13.23
N ILE A 251 -2.69 5.52 -13.39
CA ILE A 251 -1.41 5.99 -12.86
C ILE A 251 -1.39 5.88 -11.32
N ALA A 252 -2.45 6.32 -10.64
CA ALA A 252 -2.54 6.24 -9.18
C ALA A 252 -2.58 4.78 -8.68
N GLY A 253 -3.30 3.90 -9.36
CA GLY A 253 -3.33 2.47 -9.06
C GLY A 253 -1.94 1.84 -9.13
N GLU A 254 -1.17 2.15 -10.18
CA GLU A 254 0.18 1.63 -10.37
C GLU A 254 1.21 2.25 -9.41
N THR A 255 1.11 3.55 -9.14
CA THR A 255 2.14 4.29 -8.39
C THR A 255 1.88 4.32 -6.88
N ALA A 256 0.62 4.54 -6.47
CA ALA A 256 0.23 4.70 -5.07
C ALA A 256 -0.62 3.55 -4.53
N ARG A 257 -0.92 2.55 -5.35
CA ARG A 257 -1.85 1.45 -5.01
C ARG A 257 -3.20 1.97 -4.52
N GLY A 258 -3.64 3.05 -5.15
CA GLY A 258 -4.90 3.72 -4.83
C GLY A 258 -6.07 3.08 -5.57
N LEU A 259 -7.18 2.87 -4.88
CA LEU A 259 -8.46 2.58 -5.49
C LEU A 259 -9.10 3.90 -5.95
N THR A 260 -9.52 3.97 -7.21
CA THR A 260 -10.27 5.12 -7.73
C THR A 260 -11.75 4.76 -7.86
N VAL A 261 -12.59 5.56 -7.21
CA VAL A 261 -14.06 5.41 -7.28
C VAL A 261 -14.61 6.44 -8.25
N VAL A 262 -15.38 5.97 -9.24
CA VAL A 262 -16.08 6.80 -10.22
C VAL A 262 -17.59 6.73 -9.94
N ILE A 263 -18.20 7.88 -9.63
CA ILE A 263 -19.64 7.98 -9.40
C ILE A 263 -20.32 8.43 -10.69
N SER A 264 -21.26 7.64 -11.20
CA SER A 264 -22.03 7.93 -12.41
C SER A 264 -23.53 7.77 -12.15
N PRO A 265 -24.39 8.67 -12.65
CA PRO A 265 -25.84 8.54 -12.49
C PRO A 265 -26.49 7.55 -13.47
N LEU A 266 -25.78 7.11 -14.51
CA LEU A 266 -26.32 6.28 -15.60
C LEU A 266 -25.69 4.88 -15.57
N GLN A 267 -26.49 3.86 -15.35
CA GLN A 267 -26.04 2.45 -15.31
C GLN A 267 -25.47 1.99 -16.66
N SER A 268 -26.09 2.40 -17.79
CA SER A 268 -25.57 2.08 -19.13
C SER A 268 -24.16 2.62 -19.33
N LEU A 269 -23.89 3.86 -18.89
CA LEU A 269 -22.57 4.46 -18.98
C LEU A 269 -21.55 3.75 -18.08
N MET A 270 -21.96 3.29 -16.88
CA MET A 270 -21.09 2.48 -16.01
C MET A 270 -20.66 1.20 -16.72
N LYS A 271 -21.64 0.48 -17.30
CA LYS A 271 -21.38 -0.75 -18.04
C LYS A 271 -20.43 -0.52 -19.21
N ASP A 272 -20.73 0.46 -20.07
CA ASP A 272 -19.91 0.76 -21.24
C ASP A 272 -18.46 1.09 -20.86
N GLN A 273 -18.24 1.81 -19.75
CA GLN A 273 -16.91 2.13 -19.28
C GLN A 273 -16.16 0.93 -18.70
N VAL A 274 -16.85 0.08 -17.93
CA VAL A 274 -16.26 -1.15 -17.39
C VAL A 274 -15.90 -2.10 -18.53
N ASP A 275 -16.84 -2.35 -19.47
CA ASP A 275 -16.59 -3.23 -20.62
C ASP A 275 -15.42 -2.74 -21.47
N ALA A 276 -15.31 -1.43 -21.70
CA ALA A 276 -14.20 -0.83 -22.44
C ALA A 276 -12.84 -0.97 -21.76
N LEU A 277 -12.79 -0.94 -20.42
CA LEU A 277 -11.56 -1.16 -19.64
C LEU A 277 -11.20 -2.65 -19.61
N LEU A 278 -12.16 -3.54 -19.37
CA LEU A 278 -11.96 -4.99 -19.36
C LEU A 278 -11.47 -5.50 -20.73
N ALA A 279 -12.01 -4.96 -21.84
CA ALA A 279 -11.54 -5.29 -23.20
C ALA A 279 -10.07 -4.91 -23.44
N LYS A 280 -9.51 -4.03 -22.62
CA LYS A 280 -8.07 -3.65 -22.63
C LYS A 280 -7.25 -4.40 -21.58
N GLY A 281 -7.84 -5.39 -20.89
CA GLY A 281 -7.20 -6.10 -19.77
C GLY A 281 -6.98 -5.24 -18.53
N ILE A 282 -7.76 -4.16 -18.36
CA ILE A 282 -7.69 -3.26 -17.21
C ILE A 282 -8.78 -3.66 -16.22
N PRO A 283 -8.46 -4.03 -14.97
CA PRO A 283 -9.44 -4.40 -13.96
C PRO A 283 -10.37 -3.22 -13.64
N ALA A 284 -11.66 -3.45 -13.76
CA ALA A 284 -12.70 -2.50 -13.41
C ALA A 284 -13.98 -3.25 -13.06
N ALA A 285 -14.75 -2.72 -12.12
CA ALA A 285 -16.06 -3.26 -11.76
C ALA A 285 -17.05 -2.13 -11.54
N ALA A 286 -18.34 -2.43 -11.68
CA ALA A 286 -19.42 -1.49 -11.37
C ALA A 286 -20.30 -2.04 -10.25
N ILE A 287 -20.66 -1.18 -9.31
CA ILE A 287 -21.63 -1.47 -8.25
C ILE A 287 -22.85 -0.60 -8.50
N ASN A 288 -23.99 -1.23 -8.72
CA ASN A 288 -25.26 -0.54 -8.93
C ASN A 288 -26.44 -1.38 -8.41
N SER A 289 -27.66 -0.84 -8.45
CA SER A 289 -28.85 -1.47 -7.89
C SER A 289 -29.34 -2.72 -8.64
N SER A 290 -28.79 -3.03 -9.82
CA SER A 290 -29.17 -4.21 -10.61
C SER A 290 -28.33 -5.45 -10.27
N LEU A 291 -27.24 -5.33 -9.49
CA LEU A 291 -26.42 -6.47 -9.09
C LEU A 291 -27.18 -7.39 -8.13
N ALA A 292 -27.19 -8.69 -8.43
CA ALA A 292 -27.63 -9.71 -7.48
C ALA A 292 -26.69 -9.78 -6.27
N GLY A 293 -27.21 -10.24 -5.12
CA GLY A 293 -26.43 -10.23 -3.87
C GLY A 293 -25.12 -11.04 -3.93
N GLU A 294 -25.05 -12.03 -4.81
CA GLU A 294 -23.85 -12.86 -5.01
C GLU A 294 -22.79 -12.12 -5.87
N GLU A 295 -23.22 -11.50 -6.95
CA GLU A 295 -22.37 -10.64 -7.80
C GLU A 295 -21.82 -9.44 -7.02
N TYR A 296 -22.66 -8.82 -6.17
CA TYR A 296 -22.21 -7.74 -5.28
C TYR A 296 -21.10 -8.20 -4.33
N ARG A 297 -21.26 -9.40 -3.71
CA ARG A 297 -20.22 -9.94 -2.82
C ARG A 297 -18.93 -10.26 -3.56
N GLN A 298 -19.02 -10.78 -4.78
CA GLN A 298 -17.85 -11.06 -5.62
C GLN A 298 -17.08 -9.77 -5.91
N VAL A 299 -17.75 -8.71 -6.39
CA VAL A 299 -17.10 -7.41 -6.67
C VAL A 299 -16.47 -6.78 -5.41
N MET A 300 -17.04 -7.06 -4.22
CA MET A 300 -16.48 -6.54 -2.97
C MET A 300 -15.29 -7.36 -2.42
N ASN A 301 -15.12 -8.58 -2.90
CA ASN A 301 -14.04 -9.48 -2.47
C ASN A 301 -12.84 -9.46 -3.43
N ASP A 302 -13.06 -9.10 -4.69
CA ASP A 302 -12.02 -8.94 -5.73
C ASP A 302 -11.30 -7.56 -5.60
#